data_7f6da7939b4b629371070ce8cb857494
#
_entry.id   7f6da7939b4b629371070ce8cb857494
#
_cell.length_a   1.000
_cell.length_b   1.000
_cell.length_c   1.000
_cell.angle_alpha   90.00
_cell.angle_beta   90.00
_cell.angle_gamma   90.00
#
_symmetry.space_group_name_H-M   'P 1'
#
loop_
_entity.id
_entity.type
_entity.pdbx_description
1 polymer ?
#
loop_
_entity_poly.entity_id
_entity_poly.type
_entity_poly.pdbx_seq_one_letter_code
_entity_poly.pdbx_strand_id
1 'polypeptide(L)'
;MSVADLGFARLDTDRRRRTGDPEVVYGRGKTPAQVVAALAELHRHHPDRAVLATRLGDAALAAVGSDLPGAVVDEQARCAWLGPLPAPSGRVAVVSAGTADGPVAAEAAVTVAVHGAAVETIHDVGVAGLHRLLAVQDRLDAADALIVVAGMEGALPSVVGGLTGVPLVAVPTSTGYGSGAGGIAALLAMLNSCAPGVVVVNIDNGYGAGVHAARVARRAGGSA
;
A
#
# COMPACT_ATOMS: atom_id res chain seq x y z
N MET A 1 -27.51 4.72 0.32
CA MET A 1 -26.12 5.18 0.11
C MET A 1 -26.03 6.57 0.69
N SER A 2 -25.19 6.78 1.69
CA SER A 2 -25.00 8.11 2.28
C SER A 2 -23.74 8.75 1.70
N VAL A 3 -23.84 10.05 1.46
CA VAL A 3 -22.78 10.89 0.88
C VAL A 3 -22.68 12.15 1.74
N ALA A 4 -21.47 12.52 2.14
CA ALA A 4 -21.19 13.81 2.74
C ALA A 4 -20.69 14.78 1.66
N ASP A 5 -21.38 15.87 1.47
CA ASP A 5 -21.03 16.89 0.47
C ASP A 5 -20.27 18.04 1.13
N LEU A 6 -19.01 18.22 0.76
CA LEU A 6 -18.13 19.28 1.22
C LEU A 6 -18.05 20.45 0.23
N GLY A 7 -18.89 20.47 -0.81
CA GLY A 7 -18.85 21.46 -1.89
C GLY A 7 -17.76 21.17 -2.93
N PHE A 8 -16.52 20.91 -2.48
CA PHE A 8 -15.41 20.55 -3.37
C PHE A 8 -15.26 19.03 -3.58
N ALA A 9 -15.89 18.21 -2.74
CA ALA A 9 -15.85 16.75 -2.82
C ALA A 9 -17.13 16.14 -2.26
N ARG A 10 -17.52 14.99 -2.78
CA ARG A 10 -18.65 14.19 -2.30
C ARG A 10 -18.10 12.87 -1.79
N LEU A 11 -18.03 12.71 -0.47
CA LEU A 11 -17.44 11.55 0.20
C LEU A 11 -18.45 10.42 0.35
N ASP A 12 -18.04 9.21 0.02
CA ASP A 12 -18.84 7.98 0.13
C ASP A 12 -18.75 7.42 1.57
N THR A 13 -19.58 7.93 2.45
CA THR A 13 -19.61 7.54 3.86
C THR A 13 -20.20 6.14 4.11
N ASP A 14 -20.73 5.49 3.07
CA ASP A 14 -21.31 4.13 3.12
C ASP A 14 -20.41 3.06 2.46
N ARG A 15 -19.20 3.42 2.04
CA ARG A 15 -18.27 2.48 1.37
C ARG A 15 -17.95 1.27 2.22
N ARG A 16 -17.69 1.47 3.52
CA ARG A 16 -17.36 0.39 4.47
C ARG A 16 -18.41 -0.73 4.46
N ARG A 17 -19.68 -0.39 4.41
CA ARG A 17 -20.77 -1.39 4.37
C ARG A 17 -20.72 -2.27 3.13
N ARG A 18 -20.30 -1.72 1.98
CA ARG A 18 -20.26 -2.44 0.70
C ARG A 18 -18.94 -3.16 0.46
N THR A 19 -17.82 -2.62 0.94
CA THR A 19 -16.47 -3.10 0.60
C THR A 19 -15.66 -3.59 1.80
N GLY A 20 -16.17 -3.39 3.03
CA GLY A 20 -15.49 -3.74 4.27
C GLY A 20 -14.54 -2.64 4.78
N ASP A 21 -14.22 -1.63 3.96
CA ASP A 21 -13.25 -0.59 4.31
C ASP A 21 -13.82 0.80 4.01
N PRO A 22 -13.50 1.86 4.82
CA PRO A 22 -13.91 3.24 4.56
C PRO A 22 -13.36 3.78 3.23
N GLU A 23 -13.87 4.92 2.79
CA GLU A 23 -13.27 5.67 1.71
C GLU A 23 -11.88 6.18 2.10
N VAL A 24 -11.00 6.32 1.10
CA VAL A 24 -9.63 6.82 1.26
C VAL A 24 -9.47 8.14 0.52
N VAL A 25 -8.83 9.11 1.16
CA VAL A 25 -8.56 10.41 0.58
C VAL A 25 -7.32 10.33 -0.31
N TYR A 26 -7.51 10.50 -1.62
CA TYR A 26 -6.39 10.68 -2.56
C TYR A 26 -5.92 12.13 -2.50
N GLY A 27 -4.73 12.37 -1.95
CA GLY A 27 -4.24 13.71 -1.63
C GLY A 27 -3.69 14.49 -2.82
N ARG A 28 -3.18 13.80 -3.86
CA ARG A 28 -2.58 14.47 -5.02
C ARG A 28 -3.61 15.37 -5.72
N GLY A 29 -3.24 16.64 -5.89
CA GLY A 29 -4.11 17.64 -6.51
C GLY A 29 -5.14 18.30 -5.57
N LYS A 30 -5.19 17.91 -4.29
CA LYS A 30 -5.96 18.59 -3.25
C LYS A 30 -5.13 19.60 -2.49
N THR A 31 -5.77 20.67 -2.03
CA THR A 31 -5.14 21.60 -1.09
C THR A 31 -5.02 20.96 0.30
N PRO A 32 -4.09 21.43 1.16
CA PRO A 32 -4.00 20.95 2.54
C PRO A 32 -5.33 21.01 3.29
N ALA A 33 -6.05 22.12 3.20
CA ALA A 33 -7.37 22.29 3.84
C ALA A 33 -8.41 21.30 3.33
N GLN A 34 -8.40 20.95 2.03
CA GLN A 34 -9.29 19.93 1.46
C GLN A 34 -8.97 18.52 1.99
N VAL A 35 -7.69 18.21 2.18
CA VAL A 35 -7.27 16.91 2.76
C VAL A 35 -7.73 16.82 4.21
N VAL A 36 -7.47 17.85 5.01
CA VAL A 36 -7.88 17.92 6.44
C VAL A 36 -9.39 17.78 6.57
N ALA A 37 -10.16 18.57 5.81
CA ALA A 37 -11.63 18.53 5.85
C ALA A 37 -12.19 17.15 5.45
N ALA A 38 -11.65 16.54 4.38
CA ALA A 38 -12.09 15.22 3.93
C ALA A 38 -11.76 14.12 4.93
N LEU A 39 -10.55 14.13 5.52
CA LEU A 39 -10.14 13.14 6.50
C LEU A 39 -10.95 13.25 7.80
N ALA A 40 -11.17 14.48 8.29
CA ALA A 40 -12.00 14.75 9.46
C ALA A 40 -13.44 14.27 9.26
N GLU A 41 -14.04 14.56 8.11
CA GLU A 41 -15.42 14.17 7.81
C GLU A 41 -15.56 12.65 7.70
N LEU A 42 -14.64 11.96 7.04
CA LEU A 42 -14.64 10.49 6.99
C LEU A 42 -14.50 9.88 8.37
N HIS A 43 -13.62 10.43 9.22
CA HIS A 43 -13.45 9.94 10.59
C HIS A 43 -14.72 10.16 11.44
N ARG A 44 -15.41 11.29 11.27
CA ARG A 44 -16.69 11.55 11.95
C ARG A 44 -17.74 10.46 11.66
N HIS A 45 -17.71 9.88 10.45
CA HIS A 45 -18.59 8.77 10.05
C HIS A 45 -18.06 7.38 10.47
N HIS A 46 -16.77 7.26 10.75
CA HIS A 46 -16.10 6.01 11.12
C HIS A 46 -15.18 6.19 12.34
N PRO A 47 -15.72 6.60 13.52
CA PRO A 47 -14.89 6.90 14.69
C PRO A 47 -14.19 5.67 15.28
N ASP A 48 -14.72 4.49 14.99
CA ASP A 48 -14.21 3.18 15.43
C ASP A 48 -13.16 2.58 14.49
N ARG A 49 -12.76 3.32 13.43
CA ARG A 49 -11.90 2.78 12.38
C ARG A 49 -10.96 3.86 11.84
N ALA A 50 -9.73 3.46 11.55
CA ALA A 50 -8.80 4.33 10.83
C ALA A 50 -9.33 4.67 9.44
N VAL A 51 -9.29 5.96 9.09
CA VAL A 51 -9.51 6.49 7.75
C VAL A 51 -8.20 7.04 7.21
N LEU A 52 -7.87 6.73 5.96
CA LEU A 52 -6.57 6.94 5.35
C LEU A 52 -6.59 8.09 4.35
N ALA A 53 -5.53 8.88 4.34
CA ALA A 53 -5.17 9.76 3.24
C ALA A 53 -3.81 9.32 2.67
N THR A 54 -3.68 9.25 1.36
CA THR A 54 -2.45 8.79 0.67
C THR A 54 -2.00 9.81 -0.35
N ARG A 55 -0.74 9.73 -0.78
CA ARG A 55 -0.11 10.62 -1.76
C ARG A 55 -0.16 12.09 -1.37
N LEU A 56 0.14 12.34 -0.10
CA LEU A 56 0.15 13.67 0.47
C LEU A 56 1.45 14.43 0.11
N GLY A 57 1.31 15.69 -0.27
CA GLY A 57 2.44 16.62 -0.35
C GLY A 57 2.85 17.11 1.05
N ASP A 58 4.06 17.72 1.17
CA ASP A 58 4.61 18.16 2.46
C ASP A 58 3.66 19.09 3.21
N ALA A 59 3.07 20.06 2.53
CA ALA A 59 2.12 20.99 3.14
C ALA A 59 0.84 20.29 3.66
N ALA A 60 0.40 19.21 2.99
CA ALA A 60 -0.76 18.44 3.45
C ALA A 60 -0.42 17.55 4.64
N LEU A 61 0.77 16.93 4.66
CA LEU A 61 1.28 16.18 5.83
C LEU A 61 1.38 17.07 7.05
N ALA A 62 1.99 18.26 6.90
CA ALA A 62 2.10 19.23 7.97
C ALA A 62 0.72 19.69 8.49
N ALA A 63 -0.21 20.03 7.59
CA ALA A 63 -1.55 20.46 7.97
C ALA A 63 -2.35 19.35 8.68
N VAL A 64 -2.27 18.10 8.24
CA VAL A 64 -2.91 16.97 8.93
C VAL A 64 -2.33 16.80 10.34
N GLY A 65 -1.01 16.88 10.49
CA GLY A 65 -0.36 16.75 11.80
C GLY A 65 -0.70 17.87 12.77
N SER A 66 -0.88 19.13 12.27
CA SER A 66 -1.22 20.28 13.12
C SER A 66 -2.71 20.41 13.42
N ASP A 67 -3.58 20.14 12.46
CA ASP A 67 -5.00 20.51 12.51
C ASP A 67 -5.91 19.34 12.92
N LEU A 68 -5.42 18.10 12.91
CA LEU A 68 -6.17 16.92 13.30
C LEU A 68 -5.54 16.22 14.52
N PRO A 69 -5.94 16.57 15.74
CA PRO A 69 -5.46 15.88 16.93
C PRO A 69 -5.70 14.37 16.86
N GLY A 70 -4.66 13.59 17.13
CA GLY A 70 -4.71 12.12 17.05
C GLY A 70 -4.49 11.54 15.66
N ALA A 71 -4.27 12.36 14.63
CA ALA A 71 -3.80 11.87 13.35
C ALA A 71 -2.35 11.36 13.45
N VAL A 72 -2.08 10.25 12.79
CA VAL A 72 -0.73 9.72 12.61
C VAL A 72 -0.27 10.02 11.20
N VAL A 73 0.94 10.57 11.09
CA VAL A 73 1.57 10.96 9.82
C VAL A 73 2.78 10.06 9.56
N ASP A 74 2.84 9.48 8.37
CA ASP A 74 4.01 8.77 7.86
C ASP A 74 4.57 9.51 6.65
N GLU A 75 5.70 10.19 6.86
CA GLU A 75 6.35 11.02 5.85
C GLU A 75 6.93 10.18 4.71
N GLN A 76 7.47 8.98 5.01
CA GLN A 76 8.05 8.10 4.00
C GLN A 76 6.96 7.53 3.09
N ALA A 77 5.85 7.09 3.66
CA ALA A 77 4.70 6.59 2.92
C ALA A 77 3.89 7.68 2.23
N ARG A 78 4.12 8.96 2.56
CA ARG A 78 3.30 10.09 2.11
C ARG A 78 1.82 9.88 2.45
N CYS A 79 1.57 9.30 3.63
CA CYS A 79 0.26 8.92 4.15
C CYS A 79 -0.02 9.57 5.49
N ALA A 80 -1.29 9.67 5.81
CA ALA A 80 -1.75 9.97 7.17
C ALA A 80 -3.07 9.23 7.43
N TRP A 81 -3.32 8.88 8.68
CA TRP A 81 -4.60 8.30 9.06
C TRP A 81 -5.10 8.86 10.39
N LEU A 82 -6.41 8.82 10.57
CA LEU A 82 -7.09 9.28 11.77
C LEU A 82 -8.02 8.17 12.27
N GLY A 83 -7.95 7.87 13.57
CA GLY A 83 -8.71 6.82 14.23
C GLY A 83 -7.92 5.52 14.46
N PRO A 84 -8.50 4.56 15.19
CA PRO A 84 -7.83 3.33 15.59
C PRO A 84 -7.62 2.38 14.41
N LEU A 85 -6.42 1.77 14.36
CA LEU A 85 -6.19 0.64 13.47
C LEU A 85 -7.05 -0.55 13.91
N PRO A 86 -7.60 -1.31 12.97
CA PRO A 86 -8.32 -2.54 13.30
C PRO A 86 -7.38 -3.61 13.84
N ALA A 87 -7.92 -4.53 14.65
CA ALA A 87 -7.18 -5.73 15.02
C ALA A 87 -6.74 -6.49 13.74
N PRO A 88 -5.46 -6.84 13.62
CA PRO A 88 -4.98 -7.49 12.41
C PRO A 88 -5.49 -8.92 12.29
N SER A 89 -5.86 -9.32 11.05
CA SER A 89 -6.21 -10.68 10.68
C SER A 89 -5.42 -11.06 9.44
N GLY A 90 -4.66 -12.14 9.55
CA GLY A 90 -3.70 -12.55 8.52
C GLY A 90 -2.45 -11.65 8.45
N ARG A 91 -1.47 -12.08 7.68
CA ARG A 91 -0.14 -11.45 7.56
C ARG A 91 0.21 -11.14 6.11
N VAL A 92 0.71 -9.94 5.86
CA VAL A 92 1.26 -9.53 4.57
C VAL A 92 2.74 -9.20 4.73
N ALA A 93 3.61 -9.76 3.88
CA ALA A 93 4.98 -9.30 3.77
C ALA A 93 5.13 -8.32 2.59
N VAL A 94 5.67 -7.13 2.88
CA VAL A 94 5.99 -6.10 1.89
C VAL A 94 7.48 -6.14 1.63
N VAL A 95 7.86 -6.52 0.42
CA VAL A 95 9.24 -6.78 0.00
C VAL A 95 9.67 -5.70 -0.98
N SER A 96 10.80 -5.04 -0.76
CA SER A 96 11.33 -4.02 -1.67
C SER A 96 12.74 -4.35 -2.19
N ALA A 97 12.98 -4.06 -3.47
CA ALA A 97 14.25 -4.36 -4.13
C ALA A 97 15.38 -3.47 -3.62
N GLY A 98 15.15 -2.17 -3.54
CA GLY A 98 16.14 -1.19 -3.09
C GLY A 98 15.54 -0.08 -2.25
N THR A 99 16.41 0.78 -1.71
CA THR A 99 16.01 1.91 -0.85
C THR A 99 15.16 2.95 -1.57
N ALA A 100 15.36 3.11 -2.89
CA ALA A 100 14.58 4.03 -3.71
C ALA A 100 13.12 3.57 -3.92
N ASP A 101 12.83 2.29 -3.73
CA ASP A 101 11.46 1.73 -3.75
C ASP A 101 10.73 1.95 -2.42
N GLY A 102 11.45 2.41 -1.40
CA GLY A 102 10.98 2.57 -0.02
C GLY A 102 9.67 3.34 0.12
N PRO A 103 9.48 4.50 -0.51
CA PRO A 103 8.22 5.25 -0.38
C PRO A 103 6.98 4.48 -0.84
N VAL A 104 7.08 3.74 -1.94
CA VAL A 104 5.98 2.91 -2.47
C VAL A 104 5.72 1.69 -1.56
N ALA A 105 6.78 1.08 -1.06
CA ALA A 105 6.68 -0.02 -0.10
C ALA A 105 6.05 0.47 1.23
N ALA A 106 6.41 1.65 1.71
CA ALA A 106 5.83 2.26 2.90
C ALA A 106 4.33 2.59 2.71
N GLU A 107 3.93 3.15 1.54
CA GLU A 107 2.51 3.35 1.21
C GLU A 107 1.73 2.02 1.27
N ALA A 108 2.31 0.95 0.72
CA ALA A 108 1.70 -0.38 0.77
C ALA A 108 1.57 -0.89 2.22
N ALA A 109 2.62 -0.75 3.03
CA ALA A 109 2.64 -1.20 4.43
C ALA A 109 1.60 -0.48 5.30
N VAL A 110 1.54 0.86 5.22
CA VAL A 110 0.52 1.67 5.91
C VAL A 110 -0.88 1.25 5.45
N THR A 111 -1.08 1.05 4.15
CA THR A 111 -2.37 0.62 3.61
C THR A 111 -2.78 -0.75 4.15
N VAL A 112 -1.87 -1.72 4.21
CA VAL A 112 -2.12 -3.05 4.80
C VAL A 112 -2.58 -2.93 6.24
N ALA A 113 -1.88 -2.15 7.07
CA ALA A 113 -2.22 -1.96 8.48
C ALA A 113 -3.60 -1.31 8.68
N VAL A 114 -3.88 -0.23 7.94
CA VAL A 114 -5.19 0.46 7.98
C VAL A 114 -6.32 -0.47 7.50
N HIS A 115 -6.04 -1.38 6.58
CA HIS A 115 -7.01 -2.36 6.09
C HIS A 115 -7.07 -3.65 6.92
N GLY A 116 -6.38 -3.72 8.06
CA GLY A 116 -6.57 -4.75 9.09
C GLY A 116 -5.88 -6.09 8.81
N ALA A 117 -4.69 -6.05 8.25
CA ALA A 117 -3.79 -7.20 8.25
C ALA A 117 -2.48 -6.85 8.98
N ALA A 118 -1.83 -7.84 9.56
CA ALA A 118 -0.48 -7.67 10.10
C ALA A 118 0.49 -7.44 8.94
N VAL A 119 1.45 -6.55 9.14
CA VAL A 119 2.43 -6.21 8.12
C VAL A 119 3.84 -6.51 8.60
N GLU A 120 4.62 -7.14 7.75
CA GLU A 120 6.05 -7.31 7.90
C GLU A 120 6.76 -6.66 6.70
N THR A 121 7.83 -5.90 6.94
CA THR A 121 8.59 -5.25 5.87
C THR A 121 9.96 -5.91 5.71
N ILE A 122 10.34 -6.18 4.45
CA ILE A 122 11.61 -6.79 4.05
C ILE A 122 12.24 -5.89 2.99
N HIS A 123 13.33 -5.22 3.36
CA HIS A 123 13.95 -4.21 2.50
C HIS A 123 15.26 -4.69 1.91
N ASP A 124 15.64 -4.08 0.77
CA ASP A 124 16.95 -4.22 0.14
C ASP A 124 17.32 -5.66 -0.23
N VAL A 125 16.36 -6.40 -0.79
CA VAL A 125 16.54 -7.79 -1.27
C VAL A 125 16.50 -7.89 -2.80
N GLY A 126 16.95 -6.85 -3.50
CA GLY A 126 17.02 -6.83 -4.97
C GLY A 126 17.84 -7.97 -5.57
N VAL A 127 17.48 -8.35 -6.81
CA VAL A 127 18.06 -9.51 -7.51
C VAL A 127 19.57 -9.43 -7.76
N ALA A 128 20.15 -8.23 -7.76
CA ALA A 128 21.60 -8.04 -7.85
C ALA A 128 22.36 -8.61 -6.65
N GLY A 129 21.67 -8.86 -5.53
CA GLY A 129 22.21 -9.55 -4.36
C GLY A 129 21.31 -10.70 -3.93
N LEU A 130 21.11 -11.68 -4.80
CA LEU A 130 20.15 -12.79 -4.64
C LEU A 130 20.28 -13.52 -3.30
N HIS A 131 21.49 -13.62 -2.74
CA HIS A 131 21.73 -14.21 -1.42
C HIS A 131 20.94 -13.51 -0.30
N ARG A 132 20.66 -12.21 -0.41
CA ARG A 132 19.87 -11.45 0.57
C ARG A 132 18.39 -11.88 0.53
N LEU A 133 17.85 -12.10 -0.67
CA LEU A 133 16.50 -12.62 -0.86
C LEU A 133 16.38 -14.07 -0.31
N LEU A 134 17.33 -14.93 -0.66
CA LEU A 134 17.31 -16.32 -0.22
C LEU A 134 17.42 -16.45 1.31
N ALA A 135 18.13 -15.54 1.97
CA ALA A 135 18.25 -15.52 3.43
C ALA A 135 16.94 -15.17 4.18
N VAL A 136 15.92 -14.69 3.48
CA VAL A 136 14.62 -14.31 4.07
C VAL A 136 13.46 -15.19 3.58
N GLN A 137 13.73 -16.29 2.89
CA GLN A 137 12.69 -17.14 2.30
C GLN A 137 11.65 -17.61 3.32
N ASP A 138 12.06 -18.04 4.49
CA ASP A 138 11.14 -18.49 5.56
C ASP A 138 10.14 -17.40 5.95
N ARG A 139 10.56 -16.11 5.87
CA ARG A 139 9.69 -14.97 6.15
C ARG A 139 8.67 -14.74 5.04
N LEU A 140 9.03 -15.04 3.78
CA LEU A 140 8.12 -14.98 2.64
C LEU A 140 7.06 -16.06 2.76
N ASP A 141 7.46 -17.29 3.08
CA ASP A 141 6.58 -18.45 3.19
C ASP A 141 5.62 -18.36 4.39
N ALA A 142 5.98 -17.57 5.41
CA ALA A 142 5.15 -17.35 6.60
C ALA A 142 4.01 -16.33 6.37
N ALA A 143 3.95 -15.67 5.23
CA ALA A 143 2.92 -14.68 4.91
C ALA A 143 1.71 -15.32 4.22
N ASP A 144 0.52 -14.71 4.39
CA ASP A 144 -0.71 -15.08 3.66
C ASP A 144 -0.80 -14.40 2.29
N ALA A 145 -0.06 -13.29 2.12
CA ALA A 145 0.07 -12.58 0.85
C ALA A 145 1.39 -11.78 0.82
N LEU A 146 1.94 -11.60 -0.38
CA LEU A 146 3.14 -10.82 -0.62
C LEU A 146 2.83 -9.57 -1.45
N ILE A 147 3.51 -8.48 -1.13
CA ILE A 147 3.62 -7.30 -2.00
C ILE A 147 5.09 -7.16 -2.36
N VAL A 148 5.43 -7.22 -3.63
CA VAL A 148 6.82 -7.14 -4.09
C VAL A 148 7.00 -5.89 -4.93
N VAL A 149 7.80 -4.95 -4.41
CA VAL A 149 7.99 -3.60 -4.97
C VAL A 149 9.37 -3.50 -5.60
N ALA A 150 9.42 -3.17 -6.89
CA ALA A 150 10.67 -3.07 -7.63
C ALA A 150 10.58 -2.06 -8.79
N GLY A 151 11.64 -1.25 -8.93
CA GLY A 151 11.88 -0.41 -10.10
C GLY A 151 12.84 -1.06 -11.09
N MET A 152 13.62 -0.24 -11.81
CA MET A 152 14.60 -0.67 -12.80
C MET A 152 13.97 -1.61 -13.86
N GLU A 153 14.42 -2.86 -13.91
CA GLU A 153 13.94 -3.90 -14.83
C GLU A 153 12.76 -4.73 -14.27
N GLY A 154 12.40 -4.53 -12.99
CA GLY A 154 11.25 -5.21 -12.40
C GLY A 154 11.39 -6.73 -12.19
N ALA A 155 12.60 -7.26 -12.05
CA ALA A 155 12.84 -8.71 -12.04
C ALA A 155 12.46 -9.39 -10.70
N LEU A 156 12.49 -8.66 -9.58
CA LEU A 156 12.30 -9.23 -8.25
C LEU A 156 10.99 -10.04 -8.09
N PRO A 157 9.82 -9.59 -8.57
CA PRO A 157 8.58 -10.35 -8.44
C PRO A 157 8.61 -11.71 -9.14
N SER A 158 9.29 -11.81 -10.29
CA SER A 158 9.44 -13.10 -10.99
C SER A 158 10.29 -14.08 -10.21
N VAL A 159 11.34 -13.61 -9.55
CA VAL A 159 12.20 -14.46 -8.71
C VAL A 159 11.44 -14.90 -7.46
N VAL A 160 10.77 -13.98 -6.75
CA VAL A 160 9.97 -14.31 -5.58
C VAL A 160 8.85 -15.28 -5.93
N GLY A 161 8.12 -15.06 -7.04
CA GLY A 161 7.05 -15.96 -7.50
C GLY A 161 7.54 -17.34 -7.92
N GLY A 162 8.83 -17.51 -8.20
CA GLY A 162 9.47 -18.80 -8.43
C GLY A 162 9.93 -19.51 -7.15
N LEU A 163 10.01 -18.78 -6.02
CA LEU A 163 10.49 -19.31 -4.74
C LEU A 163 9.37 -19.75 -3.79
N THR A 164 8.15 -19.21 -3.95
CA THR A 164 7.04 -19.46 -3.03
C THR A 164 5.71 -19.58 -3.74
N GLY A 165 4.77 -20.32 -3.14
CA GLY A 165 3.38 -20.41 -3.60
C GLY A 165 2.44 -19.38 -2.97
N VAL A 166 2.94 -18.45 -2.16
CA VAL A 166 2.13 -17.41 -1.52
C VAL A 166 1.59 -16.43 -2.57
N PRO A 167 0.30 -16.05 -2.54
CA PRO A 167 -0.27 -15.06 -3.46
C PRO A 167 0.54 -13.76 -3.48
N LEU A 168 0.94 -13.30 -4.68
CA LEU A 168 1.88 -12.20 -4.85
C LEU A 168 1.29 -11.07 -5.69
N VAL A 169 1.42 -9.85 -5.18
CA VAL A 169 1.11 -8.61 -5.92
C VAL A 169 2.42 -7.87 -6.21
N ALA A 170 2.74 -7.74 -7.48
CA ALA A 170 3.89 -6.99 -7.97
C ALA A 170 3.55 -5.50 -8.16
N VAL A 171 4.41 -4.64 -7.63
CA VAL A 171 4.28 -3.18 -7.74
C VAL A 171 5.49 -2.63 -8.50
N PRO A 172 5.35 -2.30 -9.78
CA PRO A 172 6.40 -1.58 -10.49
C PRO A 172 6.53 -0.18 -9.91
N THR A 173 7.77 0.30 -9.76
CA THR A 173 8.01 1.69 -9.36
C THR A 173 8.57 2.52 -10.49
N SER A 174 8.38 3.84 -10.40
CA SER A 174 8.98 4.81 -11.33
C SER A 174 10.49 4.98 -11.11
N THR A 175 11.06 4.29 -10.13
CA THR A 175 12.50 4.25 -9.83
C THR A 175 13.26 3.66 -11.01
N GLY A 176 14.20 4.43 -11.53
CA GLY A 176 15.02 4.02 -12.69
C GLY A 176 15.46 5.20 -13.52
N TYR A 177 16.15 4.92 -14.60
CA TYR A 177 16.67 5.91 -15.54
C TYR A 177 16.71 5.35 -16.98
N GLY A 178 17.02 6.20 -17.94
CA GLY A 178 17.20 5.79 -19.34
C GLY A 178 15.95 5.08 -19.90
N SER A 179 16.11 3.86 -20.37
CA SER A 179 15.04 3.03 -20.95
C SER A 179 14.00 2.55 -19.95
N GLY A 180 14.17 2.82 -18.65
CA GLY A 180 13.18 2.52 -17.62
C GLY A 180 11.86 3.28 -17.79
N ALA A 181 11.91 4.44 -18.49
CA ALA A 181 10.74 5.22 -18.91
C ALA A 181 9.71 5.45 -17.79
N GLY A 182 10.18 5.86 -16.60
CA GLY A 182 9.30 6.13 -15.45
C GLY A 182 8.54 4.91 -14.93
N GLY A 183 9.13 3.72 -15.01
CA GLY A 183 8.56 2.46 -14.53
C GLY A 183 7.87 1.61 -15.59
N ILE A 184 7.78 2.06 -16.83
CA ILE A 184 7.15 1.27 -17.92
C ILE A 184 7.91 -0.03 -18.17
N ALA A 185 9.26 -0.02 -18.14
CA ALA A 185 10.05 -1.23 -18.29
C ALA A 185 9.75 -2.24 -17.18
N ALA A 186 9.71 -1.80 -15.93
CA ALA A 186 9.34 -2.64 -14.79
C ALA A 186 7.92 -3.19 -14.94
N LEU A 187 6.95 -2.36 -15.30
CA LEU A 187 5.56 -2.77 -15.53
C LEU A 187 5.46 -3.86 -16.60
N LEU A 188 6.08 -3.65 -17.75
CA LEU A 188 6.04 -4.62 -18.86
C LEU A 188 6.75 -5.93 -18.50
N ALA A 189 7.89 -5.88 -17.79
CA ALA A 189 8.57 -7.07 -17.32
C ALA A 189 7.71 -7.88 -16.35
N MET A 190 7.06 -7.22 -15.39
CA MET A 190 6.18 -7.88 -14.42
C MET A 190 4.94 -8.49 -15.09
N LEU A 191 4.31 -7.78 -16.05
CA LEU A 191 3.16 -8.30 -16.82
C LEU A 191 3.52 -9.50 -17.69
N ASN A 192 4.79 -9.64 -18.11
CA ASN A 192 5.30 -10.75 -18.90
C ASN A 192 6.02 -11.80 -18.03
N SER A 193 5.87 -11.77 -16.71
CA SER A 193 6.50 -12.75 -15.83
C SER A 193 6.04 -14.16 -16.19
N CYS A 194 6.97 -15.10 -16.30
CA CYS A 194 6.69 -16.53 -16.47
C CYS A 194 6.38 -17.22 -15.13
N ALA A 195 6.62 -16.56 -13.99
CA ALA A 195 6.27 -17.12 -12.67
C ALA A 195 4.74 -17.10 -12.49
N PRO A 196 4.11 -18.27 -12.25
CA PRO A 196 2.66 -18.34 -12.11
C PRO A 196 2.19 -17.65 -10.83
N GLY A 197 1.04 -17.00 -10.88
CA GLY A 197 0.41 -16.36 -9.70
C GLY A 197 0.88 -14.92 -9.43
N VAL A 198 1.78 -14.36 -10.23
CA VAL A 198 2.15 -12.93 -10.15
C VAL A 198 1.01 -12.07 -10.73
N VAL A 199 0.37 -11.28 -9.90
CA VAL A 199 -0.56 -10.22 -10.34
C VAL A 199 0.11 -8.87 -10.25
N VAL A 200 -0.24 -7.93 -11.13
CA VAL A 200 0.47 -6.66 -11.26
C VAL A 200 -0.50 -5.49 -11.06
N VAL A 201 -0.12 -4.51 -10.27
CA VAL A 201 -0.83 -3.22 -10.17
C VAL A 201 -0.14 -2.15 -11.01
N ASN A 202 -0.72 -0.96 -11.07
CA ASN A 202 -0.12 0.16 -11.80
C ASN A 202 1.19 0.64 -11.15
N ILE A 203 1.98 1.41 -11.90
CA ILE A 203 3.24 2.01 -11.44
C ILE A 203 2.99 2.86 -10.19
N ASP A 204 3.87 2.71 -9.19
CA ASP A 204 3.82 3.38 -7.89
C ASP A 204 2.53 3.15 -7.10
N ASN A 205 1.75 2.13 -7.39
CA ASN A 205 0.46 1.90 -6.73
C ASN A 205 0.58 1.01 -5.49
N GLY A 206 1.31 1.49 -4.48
CA GLY A 206 1.42 0.82 -3.18
C GLY A 206 0.06 0.68 -2.48
N TYR A 207 -0.80 1.71 -2.59
CA TYR A 207 -2.16 1.67 -2.06
C TYR A 207 -2.99 0.52 -2.66
N GLY A 208 -3.06 0.40 -3.98
CA GLY A 208 -3.84 -0.66 -4.63
C GLY A 208 -3.35 -2.06 -4.26
N ALA A 209 -2.03 -2.25 -4.20
CA ALA A 209 -1.43 -3.50 -3.75
C ALA A 209 -1.76 -3.79 -2.28
N GLY A 210 -1.64 -2.78 -1.40
CA GLY A 210 -1.96 -2.89 0.02
C GLY A 210 -3.40 -3.32 0.28
N VAL A 211 -4.37 -2.69 -0.40
CA VAL A 211 -5.80 -3.08 -0.32
C VAL A 211 -6.03 -4.52 -0.75
N HIS A 212 -5.44 -4.93 -1.90
CA HIS A 212 -5.61 -6.28 -2.41
C HIS A 212 -5.02 -7.32 -1.45
N ALA A 213 -3.75 -7.16 -1.08
CA ALA A 213 -3.06 -8.09 -0.21
C ALA A 213 -3.71 -8.20 1.19
N ALA A 214 -4.11 -7.08 1.79
CA ALA A 214 -4.83 -7.08 3.07
C ALA A 214 -6.15 -7.86 2.98
N ARG A 215 -6.89 -7.75 1.88
CA ARG A 215 -8.13 -8.53 1.67
C ARG A 215 -7.87 -10.02 1.51
N VAL A 216 -6.79 -10.41 0.84
CA VAL A 216 -6.37 -11.82 0.73
C VAL A 216 -6.01 -12.35 2.12
N ALA A 217 -5.12 -11.66 2.84
CA ALA A 217 -4.65 -12.08 4.16
C ALA A 217 -5.79 -12.18 5.18
N ARG A 218 -6.70 -11.20 5.23
CA ARG A 218 -7.87 -11.24 6.13
C ARG A 218 -8.78 -12.44 5.86
N ARG A 219 -8.92 -12.88 4.60
CA ARG A 219 -9.71 -14.07 4.27
C ARG A 219 -9.01 -15.35 4.70
N ALA A 220 -7.69 -15.42 4.56
CA ALA A 220 -6.89 -16.55 5.04
C ALA A 220 -6.93 -16.64 6.57
N GLY A 221 -6.69 -15.54 7.29
CA GLY A 221 -6.69 -15.49 8.75
C GLY A 221 -8.07 -15.65 9.40
N GLY A 222 -9.17 -15.41 8.68
CA GLY A 222 -10.54 -15.60 9.18
C GLY A 222 -11.14 -16.99 8.91
N SER A 223 -10.37 -17.91 8.34
CA SER A 223 -10.82 -19.26 7.97
C SER A 223 -10.54 -20.32 9.06
N ALA A 224 -10.23 -19.88 10.30
CA ALA A 224 -10.02 -20.76 11.44
C ALA A 224 -11.25 -20.84 12.35
#